data_6cad29facd8e4417dc14976c9e080cc6
#
_entry.id   6cad29facd8e4417dc14976c9e080cc6
#
_cell.length_a   1.000
_cell.length_b   1.000
_cell.length_c   1.000
_cell.angle_alpha   90.00
_cell.angle_beta   90.00
_cell.angle_gamma   90.00
#
_symmetry.space_group_name_H-M   'P 1'
#
loop_
_entity.id
_entity.type
_entity.pdbx_description
1 polymer ?
#
loop_
_entity_poly.entity_id
_entity_poly.type
_entity_poly.pdbx_seq_one_letter_code
_entity_poly.pdbx_strand_id
1 'polypeptide(L)'
;MTVHPTWVFDSSPIPDPHGRGERAVKFFRALKHPKSTAPKNAFELAPFWERILRRIYGPSDASGNRQVRTVYIQIPRGARKTTFGAGLGLLHSCGHEKVPGGACILAASAEDQAELAFDEAKAFIKATPALARATHIVDSELKLEHLASGSNLRAIPAEGDVQQGKTPYFVLIDELHVWKSRKLWRALKSGLLKVPNTLLVIITTAGRGQDNLGYEEYSYARKVATGEIVNPSYLPIIFEPPAKFD
;
A
#
# COMPACT_ATOMS: atom_id res chain seq x y z
N MET A 1 2.25 -11.69 24.67
CA MET A 1 1.47 -11.98 23.45
C MET A 1 2.29 -11.54 22.25
N THR A 2 2.59 -12.44 21.34
CA THR A 2 3.31 -12.11 20.11
C THR A 2 2.36 -11.37 19.18
N VAL A 3 2.71 -10.14 18.77
CA VAL A 3 1.91 -9.29 17.86
C VAL A 3 2.16 -9.65 16.39
N HIS A 4 2.91 -10.71 16.14
CA HIS A 4 3.14 -11.22 14.80
C HIS A 4 1.91 -11.94 14.28
N PRO A 5 1.38 -11.57 13.10
CA PRO A 5 0.27 -12.31 12.52
C PRO A 5 0.75 -13.70 12.09
N THR A 6 0.39 -14.72 12.85
CA THR A 6 0.82 -16.11 12.61
C THR A 6 0.46 -16.59 11.21
N TRP A 7 -0.68 -16.15 10.68
CA TRP A 7 -1.15 -16.48 9.34
C TRP A 7 -0.20 -16.05 8.20
N VAL A 8 0.77 -15.17 8.46
CA VAL A 8 1.79 -14.80 7.45
C VAL A 8 2.73 -15.98 7.18
N PHE A 9 2.97 -16.83 8.17
CA PHE A 9 3.98 -17.87 8.11
C PHE A 9 3.43 -19.30 8.26
N ASP A 10 2.21 -19.47 8.81
CA ASP A 10 1.67 -20.78 9.15
C ASP A 10 0.92 -21.48 8.01
N SER A 11 0.89 -20.89 6.82
CA SER A 11 0.18 -21.38 5.64
C SER A 11 -1.33 -21.61 5.82
N SER A 12 -1.93 -21.06 6.89
CA SER A 12 -3.36 -21.17 7.14
C SER A 12 -4.18 -20.61 5.97
N PRO A 13 -5.37 -21.16 5.69
CA PRO A 13 -6.22 -20.67 4.60
C PRO A 13 -6.61 -19.21 4.79
N ILE A 14 -6.54 -18.44 3.72
CA ILE A 14 -7.03 -17.05 3.67
C ILE A 14 -8.28 -17.06 2.78
N PRO A 15 -9.46 -16.67 3.29
CA PRO A 15 -10.67 -16.61 2.49
C PRO A 15 -10.51 -15.72 1.26
N ASP A 16 -10.91 -16.22 0.09
CA ASP A 16 -10.90 -15.47 -1.17
C ASP A 16 -12.09 -15.90 -2.05
N PRO A 17 -13.34 -15.67 -1.59
CA PRO A 17 -14.54 -16.18 -2.26
C PRO A 17 -14.73 -15.63 -3.68
N HIS A 18 -14.12 -14.49 -3.99
CA HIS A 18 -14.22 -13.82 -5.29
C HIS A 18 -12.91 -13.84 -6.10
N GLY A 19 -11.89 -14.54 -5.64
CA GLY A 19 -10.58 -14.63 -6.31
C GLY A 19 -9.83 -13.29 -6.42
N ARG A 20 -10.13 -12.30 -5.58
CA ARG A 20 -9.46 -10.98 -5.63
C ARG A 20 -8.03 -11.07 -5.15
N GLY A 21 -7.78 -11.81 -4.07
CA GLY A 21 -6.43 -12.06 -3.57
C GLY A 21 -5.56 -12.75 -4.60
N GLU A 22 -6.10 -13.80 -5.24
CA GLU A 22 -5.39 -14.50 -6.32
C GLU A 22 -5.10 -13.58 -7.52
N ARG A 23 -6.05 -12.72 -7.91
CA ARG A 23 -5.82 -11.74 -9.00
C ARG A 23 -4.75 -10.71 -8.63
N ALA A 24 -4.73 -10.24 -7.37
CA ALA A 24 -3.69 -9.33 -6.90
C ALA A 24 -2.30 -9.98 -6.96
N VAL A 25 -2.17 -11.22 -6.53
CA VAL A 25 -0.93 -11.99 -6.61
C VAL A 25 -0.49 -12.18 -8.07
N LYS A 26 -1.41 -12.57 -8.96
CA LYS A 26 -1.13 -12.71 -10.41
C LYS A 26 -0.66 -11.41 -11.03
N PHE A 27 -1.25 -10.27 -10.66
CA PHE A 27 -0.80 -8.97 -11.13
C PHE A 27 0.65 -8.71 -10.73
N PHE A 28 1.00 -8.88 -9.45
CA PHE A 28 2.37 -8.69 -8.98
C PHE A 28 3.37 -9.63 -9.66
N ARG A 29 3.02 -10.88 -9.86
CA ARG A 29 3.87 -11.87 -10.57
C ARG A 29 4.05 -11.55 -12.05
N ALA A 30 3.13 -10.81 -12.67
CA ALA A 30 3.25 -10.34 -14.05
C ALA A 30 4.13 -9.10 -14.20
N LEU A 31 4.43 -8.39 -13.11
CA LEU A 31 5.31 -7.23 -13.13
C LEU A 31 6.75 -7.65 -13.44
N LYS A 32 7.48 -6.73 -14.08
CA LYS A 32 8.92 -6.85 -14.31
C LYS A 32 9.62 -5.67 -13.68
N HIS A 33 10.79 -5.91 -13.10
CA HIS A 33 11.58 -4.86 -12.48
C HIS A 33 13.03 -4.90 -12.97
N PRO A 34 13.65 -3.76 -13.36
CA PRO A 34 14.99 -3.75 -13.95
C PRO A 34 16.08 -4.25 -13.00
N LYS A 35 15.88 -4.10 -11.68
CA LYS A 35 16.82 -4.60 -10.65
C LYS A 35 16.58 -6.08 -10.28
N SER A 36 15.60 -6.76 -10.92
CA SER A 36 15.38 -8.19 -10.66
C SER A 36 16.45 -9.05 -11.33
N THR A 37 16.97 -10.02 -10.60
CA THR A 37 17.88 -11.04 -11.10
C THR A 37 17.17 -12.28 -11.65
N ALA A 38 15.85 -12.35 -11.48
CA ALA A 38 15.03 -13.44 -12.01
C ALA A 38 14.98 -13.44 -13.56
N PRO A 39 14.73 -14.59 -14.20
CA PRO A 39 14.59 -14.70 -15.64
C PRO A 39 13.60 -13.68 -16.20
N LYS A 40 13.99 -13.02 -17.32
CA LYS A 40 13.18 -11.98 -17.98
C LYS A 40 12.82 -10.80 -17.07
N ASN A 41 13.65 -10.54 -16.04
CA ASN A 41 13.43 -9.49 -15.04
C ASN A 41 12.08 -9.60 -14.30
N ALA A 42 11.55 -10.81 -14.12
CA ALA A 42 10.31 -11.03 -13.40
C ALA A 42 10.42 -10.49 -11.96
N PHE A 43 9.39 -9.82 -11.49
CA PHE A 43 9.37 -9.38 -10.10
C PHE A 43 9.13 -10.58 -9.18
N GLU A 44 10.09 -10.84 -8.29
CA GLU A 44 9.99 -11.91 -7.31
C GLU A 44 9.23 -11.42 -6.08
N LEU A 45 7.97 -11.81 -6.01
CA LEU A 45 7.13 -11.55 -4.85
C LEU A 45 7.48 -12.54 -3.72
N ALA A 46 8.05 -12.03 -2.64
CA ALA A 46 8.38 -12.85 -1.48
C ALA A 46 7.13 -13.51 -0.88
N PRO A 47 7.20 -14.75 -0.37
CA PRO A 47 6.04 -15.49 0.13
C PRO A 47 5.23 -14.73 1.18
N PHE A 48 5.87 -14.01 2.08
CA PHE A 48 5.16 -13.22 3.09
C PHE A 48 4.38 -12.04 2.48
N TRP A 49 4.92 -11.37 1.43
CA TRP A 49 4.21 -10.33 0.71
C TRP A 49 3.00 -10.89 -0.07
N GLU A 50 3.14 -12.08 -0.62
CA GLU A 50 2.02 -12.77 -1.26
C GLU A 50 0.89 -13.03 -0.28
N ARG A 51 1.20 -13.54 0.92
CA ARG A 51 0.20 -13.78 1.95
C ARG A 51 -0.47 -12.48 2.42
N ILE A 52 0.30 -11.39 2.52
CA ILE A 52 -0.24 -10.06 2.83
C ILE A 52 -1.21 -9.59 1.73
N LEU A 53 -0.84 -9.72 0.45
CA LEU A 53 -1.76 -9.41 -0.66
C LEU A 53 -3.06 -10.21 -0.57
N ARG A 54 -2.96 -11.53 -0.37
CA ARG A 54 -4.13 -12.39 -0.20
C ARG A 54 -5.01 -11.93 0.95
N ARG A 55 -4.44 -11.52 2.07
CA ARG A 55 -5.18 -11.05 3.24
C ARG A 55 -5.82 -9.68 3.05
N ILE A 56 -5.24 -8.81 2.25
CA ILE A 56 -5.82 -7.50 1.91
C ILE A 56 -7.03 -7.65 1.00
N TYR A 57 -6.90 -8.46 -0.06
CA TYR A 57 -7.87 -8.48 -1.17
C TYR A 57 -8.87 -9.64 -1.12
N GLY A 58 -8.52 -10.76 -0.49
CA GLY A 58 -9.35 -11.97 -0.47
C GLY A 58 -10.63 -11.82 0.36
N PRO A 59 -10.56 -11.43 1.64
CA PRO A 59 -11.74 -11.35 2.50
C PRO A 59 -12.77 -10.35 1.99
N SER A 60 -14.03 -10.75 2.02
CA SER A 60 -15.18 -9.93 1.58
C SER A 60 -16.14 -9.71 2.73
N ASP A 61 -16.82 -8.55 2.72
CA ASP A 61 -17.93 -8.25 3.60
C ASP A 61 -19.23 -8.96 3.14
N ALA A 62 -20.31 -8.79 3.89
CA ALA A 62 -21.61 -9.39 3.58
C ALA A 62 -22.19 -8.93 2.22
N SER A 63 -21.76 -7.79 1.72
CA SER A 63 -22.15 -7.25 0.41
C SER A 63 -21.22 -7.70 -0.74
N GLY A 64 -20.23 -8.57 -0.46
CA GLY A 64 -19.26 -9.03 -1.44
C GLY A 64 -18.17 -8.01 -1.79
N ASN A 65 -18.08 -6.88 -1.09
CA ASN A 65 -16.99 -5.93 -1.25
C ASN A 65 -15.75 -6.38 -0.47
N ARG A 66 -14.57 -5.79 -0.80
CA ARG A 66 -13.36 -6.02 -0.03
C ARG A 66 -13.60 -5.60 1.43
N GLN A 67 -13.38 -6.52 2.37
CA GLN A 67 -13.57 -6.25 3.79
C GLN A 67 -12.55 -5.25 4.33
N VAL A 68 -11.28 -5.39 3.96
CA VAL A 68 -10.18 -4.56 4.44
C VAL A 68 -10.21 -3.18 3.78
N ARG A 69 -10.23 -2.13 4.59
CA ARG A 69 -10.26 -0.72 4.17
C ARG A 69 -9.00 0.04 4.60
N THR A 70 -8.39 -0.39 5.69
CA THR A 70 -7.14 0.16 6.20
C THR A 70 -6.17 -0.97 6.47
N VAL A 71 -4.93 -0.81 6.03
CA VAL A 71 -3.82 -1.73 6.29
C VAL A 71 -2.72 -0.96 7.00
N TYR A 72 -2.26 -1.46 8.12
CA TYR A 72 -1.07 -0.96 8.80
C TYR A 72 0.01 -2.02 8.76
N ILE A 73 1.15 -1.70 8.14
CA ILE A 73 2.28 -2.61 7.99
C ILE A 73 3.50 -1.98 8.66
N GLN A 74 3.87 -2.50 9.82
CA GLN A 74 5.16 -2.21 10.43
C GLN A 74 6.11 -3.38 10.17
N ILE A 75 7.17 -3.13 9.41
CA ILE A 75 8.12 -4.15 9.00
C ILE A 75 9.55 -3.58 8.98
N PRO A 76 10.59 -4.36 9.31
CA PRO A 76 11.97 -3.89 9.32
C PRO A 76 12.46 -3.29 7.99
N ARG A 77 13.55 -2.53 8.06
CA ARG A 77 14.27 -2.06 6.87
C ARG A 77 14.75 -3.24 6.02
N GLY A 78 14.90 -3.02 4.73
CA GLY A 78 15.34 -4.06 3.79
C GLY A 78 14.22 -4.97 3.25
N ALA A 79 12.98 -4.86 3.74
CA ALA A 79 11.84 -5.65 3.27
C ALA A 79 11.26 -5.20 1.92
N ARG A 80 11.91 -4.29 1.18
CA ARG A 80 11.44 -3.72 -0.11
C ARG A 80 10.07 -3.07 -0.02
N LYS A 81 9.81 -2.31 1.06
CA LYS A 81 8.52 -1.62 1.31
C LYS A 81 8.09 -0.71 0.16
N THR A 82 9.00 0.16 -0.30
CA THR A 82 8.74 1.13 -1.37
C THR A 82 8.38 0.44 -2.68
N THR A 83 9.11 -0.62 -3.05
CA THR A 83 8.82 -1.42 -4.24
C THR A 83 7.46 -2.11 -4.14
N PHE A 84 7.13 -2.69 -2.98
CA PHE A 84 5.81 -3.28 -2.75
C PHE A 84 4.70 -2.24 -2.81
N GLY A 85 4.91 -1.07 -2.18
CA GLY A 85 3.98 0.05 -2.21
C GLY A 85 3.73 0.59 -3.62
N ALA A 86 4.79 0.72 -4.43
CA ALA A 86 4.67 1.08 -5.83
C ALA A 86 3.83 0.07 -6.63
N GLY A 87 4.04 -1.23 -6.41
CA GLY A 87 3.22 -2.30 -7.00
C GLY A 87 1.74 -2.20 -6.61
N LEU A 88 1.42 -1.86 -5.34
CA LEU A 88 0.04 -1.61 -4.90
C LEU A 88 -0.57 -0.39 -5.62
N GLY A 89 0.19 0.71 -5.73
CA GLY A 89 -0.23 1.88 -6.48
C GLY A 89 -0.57 1.55 -7.94
N LEU A 90 0.25 0.72 -8.60
CA LEU A 90 0.00 0.25 -9.96
C LEU A 90 -1.21 -0.70 -10.05
N LEU A 91 -1.42 -1.55 -9.06
CA LEU A 91 -2.61 -2.41 -9.00
C LEU A 91 -3.90 -1.60 -8.99
N HIS A 92 -3.91 -0.47 -8.28
CA HIS A 92 -5.06 0.42 -8.15
C HIS A 92 -5.19 1.47 -9.26
N SER A 93 -4.12 1.80 -9.97
CA SER A 93 -4.17 2.75 -11.09
C SER A 93 -4.25 2.09 -12.46
N CYS A 94 -3.57 0.97 -12.66
CA CYS A 94 -3.46 0.28 -13.95
C CYS A 94 -4.00 -1.15 -13.92
N GLY A 95 -4.03 -1.80 -12.74
CA GLY A 95 -4.46 -3.18 -12.55
C GLY A 95 -5.99 -3.34 -12.49
N HIS A 96 -6.44 -4.50 -12.02
CA HIS A 96 -7.87 -4.83 -11.93
C HIS A 96 -8.61 -4.14 -10.78
N GLU A 97 -7.90 -3.54 -9.83
CA GLU A 97 -8.49 -2.72 -8.76
C GLU A 97 -8.69 -1.25 -9.18
N LYS A 98 -8.35 -0.87 -10.43
CA LYS A 98 -8.53 0.50 -10.90
C LYS A 98 -10.00 0.89 -11.02
N VAL A 99 -10.28 2.16 -10.76
CA VAL A 99 -11.59 2.79 -10.97
C VAL A 99 -11.45 3.84 -12.07
N PRO A 100 -12.36 3.91 -13.05
CA PRO A 100 -12.31 4.94 -14.09
C PRO A 100 -12.20 6.35 -13.50
N GLY A 101 -11.21 7.12 -13.95
CA GLY A 101 -10.91 8.45 -13.42
C GLY A 101 -10.40 8.47 -11.97
N GLY A 102 -10.17 7.31 -11.36
CA GLY A 102 -9.76 7.18 -9.96
C GLY A 102 -8.38 7.80 -9.68
N ALA A 103 -8.26 8.51 -8.56
CA ALA A 103 -7.01 9.05 -8.08
C ALA A 103 -6.35 8.12 -7.06
N CYS A 104 -5.10 7.74 -7.30
CA CYS A 104 -4.27 6.98 -6.39
C CYS A 104 -3.09 7.83 -5.94
N ILE A 105 -2.78 7.80 -4.66
CA ILE A 105 -1.73 8.64 -4.05
C ILE A 105 -0.69 7.77 -3.37
N LEU A 106 0.58 8.03 -3.66
CA LEU A 106 1.72 7.61 -2.86
C LEU A 106 2.20 8.83 -2.07
N ALA A 107 1.96 8.84 -0.77
CA ALA A 107 2.34 9.95 0.09
C ALA A 107 3.59 9.56 0.89
N ALA A 108 4.66 10.33 0.76
CA ALA A 108 5.95 10.13 1.42
C ALA A 108 6.30 11.28 2.35
N SER A 109 7.28 11.09 3.22
CA SER A 109 7.65 12.08 4.25
C SER A 109 8.24 13.36 3.68
N ALA A 110 8.98 13.28 2.56
CA ALA A 110 9.67 14.37 1.91
C ALA A 110 9.65 14.18 0.38
N GLU A 111 10.06 15.20 -0.37
CA GLU A 111 10.04 15.20 -1.82
C GLU A 111 10.92 14.12 -2.44
N ASP A 112 12.15 13.98 -1.96
CA ASP A 112 13.08 12.92 -2.38
C ASP A 112 12.52 11.49 -2.16
N GLN A 113 11.77 11.28 -1.10
CA GLN A 113 11.10 10.01 -0.82
C GLN A 113 9.89 9.79 -1.75
N ALA A 114 9.17 10.86 -2.10
CA ALA A 114 8.10 10.79 -3.09
C ALA A 114 8.65 10.46 -4.49
N GLU A 115 9.76 11.07 -4.89
CA GLU A 115 10.46 10.76 -6.13
C GLU A 115 10.91 9.30 -6.17
N LEU A 116 11.50 8.77 -5.09
CA LEU A 116 11.89 7.35 -5.00
C LEU A 116 10.70 6.41 -5.18
N ALA A 117 9.56 6.69 -4.55
CA ALA A 117 8.35 5.88 -4.70
C ALA A 117 7.80 5.94 -6.14
N PHE A 118 7.84 7.11 -6.76
CA PHE A 118 7.46 7.32 -8.16
C PHE A 118 8.39 6.57 -9.12
N ASP A 119 9.70 6.66 -8.90
CA ASP A 119 10.70 5.99 -9.74
C ASP A 119 10.59 4.47 -9.68
N GLU A 120 10.26 3.89 -8.53
CA GLU A 120 9.96 2.45 -8.42
C GLU A 120 8.72 2.08 -9.26
N ALA A 121 7.65 2.88 -9.21
CA ALA A 121 6.46 2.65 -10.05
C ALA A 121 6.78 2.81 -11.55
N LYS A 122 7.53 3.84 -11.91
CA LYS A 122 8.02 4.07 -13.28
C LYS A 122 8.91 2.94 -13.79
N ALA A 123 9.76 2.39 -12.92
CA ALA A 123 10.62 1.25 -13.26
C ALA A 123 9.81 0.00 -13.61
N PHE A 124 8.77 -0.31 -12.85
CA PHE A 124 7.82 -1.39 -13.18
C PHE A 124 7.15 -1.18 -14.52
N ILE A 125 6.66 0.04 -14.80
CA ILE A 125 6.00 0.37 -16.06
C ILE A 125 6.95 0.17 -17.23
N LYS A 126 8.15 0.76 -17.19
CA LYS A 126 9.12 0.66 -18.27
C LYS A 126 9.58 -0.77 -18.53
N ALA A 127 9.69 -1.59 -17.47
CA ALA A 127 10.10 -2.98 -17.60
C ALA A 127 8.97 -3.93 -18.03
N THR A 128 7.69 -3.55 -17.86
CA THR A 128 6.52 -4.37 -18.16
C THR A 128 5.83 -3.89 -19.43
N PRO A 129 6.03 -4.53 -20.60
CA PRO A 129 5.58 -4.00 -21.89
C PRO A 129 4.09 -3.70 -21.99
N ALA A 130 3.24 -4.46 -21.30
CA ALA A 130 1.80 -4.22 -21.28
C ALA A 130 1.46 -2.90 -20.57
N LEU A 131 2.12 -2.62 -19.44
CA LEU A 131 1.96 -1.37 -18.71
C LEU A 131 2.55 -0.18 -19.47
N ALA A 132 3.72 -0.35 -20.09
CA ALA A 132 4.36 0.70 -20.87
C ALA A 132 3.48 1.23 -22.01
N ARG A 133 2.72 0.33 -22.67
CA ARG A 133 1.77 0.72 -23.74
C ARG A 133 0.48 1.36 -23.21
N ALA A 134 0.09 1.07 -21.98
CA ALA A 134 -1.18 1.48 -21.40
C ALA A 134 -1.07 2.74 -20.52
N THR A 135 0.14 3.25 -20.29
CA THR A 135 0.36 4.30 -19.30
C THR A 135 1.15 5.47 -19.89
N HIS A 136 0.69 6.68 -19.60
CA HIS A 136 1.42 7.93 -19.84
C HIS A 136 2.13 8.37 -18.56
N ILE A 137 3.39 8.80 -18.68
CA ILE A 137 4.23 9.24 -17.58
C ILE A 137 4.45 10.75 -17.69
N VAL A 138 4.16 11.49 -16.62
CA VAL A 138 4.40 12.93 -16.49
C VAL A 138 5.40 13.12 -15.35
N ASP A 139 6.69 13.13 -15.71
CA ASP A 139 7.79 13.19 -14.71
C ASP A 139 7.74 14.46 -13.85
N SER A 140 7.42 15.62 -14.46
CA SER A 140 7.33 16.91 -13.74
C SER A 140 6.22 16.96 -12.68
N GLU A 141 5.24 16.08 -12.74
CA GLU A 141 4.13 15.99 -11.78
C GLU A 141 4.24 14.76 -10.87
N LEU A 142 5.28 13.95 -11.00
CA LEU A 142 5.40 12.62 -10.37
C LEU A 142 4.13 11.80 -10.57
N LYS A 143 3.58 11.80 -11.79
CA LYS A 143 2.26 11.26 -12.13
C LYS A 143 2.35 10.20 -13.22
N LEU A 144 1.59 9.13 -13.04
CA LEU A 144 1.32 8.08 -14.03
C LEU A 144 -0.17 8.09 -14.34
N GLU A 145 -0.55 7.95 -15.61
CA GLU A 145 -1.95 7.94 -16.03
C GLU A 145 -2.24 6.74 -16.93
N HIS A 146 -3.23 5.95 -16.57
CA HIS A 146 -3.69 4.83 -17.38
C HIS A 146 -4.60 5.33 -18.50
N LEU A 147 -4.15 5.24 -19.74
CA LEU A 147 -4.75 5.86 -20.93
C LEU A 147 -6.23 5.51 -21.12
N ALA A 148 -6.58 4.24 -20.99
CA ALA A 148 -7.95 3.78 -21.27
C ALA A 148 -8.98 4.14 -20.19
N SER A 149 -8.57 4.31 -18.92
CA SER A 149 -9.51 4.58 -17.82
C SER A 149 -9.40 5.99 -17.26
N GLY A 150 -8.34 6.75 -17.58
CA GLY A 150 -8.03 8.04 -16.96
C GLY A 150 -7.68 7.93 -15.46
N SER A 151 -7.55 6.71 -14.94
CA SER A 151 -7.08 6.47 -13.58
C SER A 151 -5.61 6.88 -13.48
N ASN A 152 -5.20 7.45 -12.35
CA ASN A 152 -3.84 7.95 -12.20
C ASN A 152 -3.23 7.59 -10.86
N LEU A 153 -1.90 7.55 -10.82
CA LEU A 153 -1.10 7.42 -9.62
C LEU A 153 -0.18 8.63 -9.52
N ARG A 154 -0.19 9.32 -8.39
CA ARG A 154 0.66 10.46 -8.12
C ARG A 154 1.43 10.28 -6.82
N ALA A 155 2.72 10.59 -6.84
CA ALA A 155 3.51 10.67 -5.63
C ALA A 155 3.53 12.12 -5.12
N ILE A 156 3.35 12.30 -3.80
CA ILE A 156 3.31 13.62 -3.16
C ILE A 156 4.08 13.62 -1.84
N PRO A 157 4.80 14.69 -1.50
CA PRO A 157 5.41 14.85 -0.19
C PRO A 157 4.38 15.24 0.87
N ALA A 158 4.65 14.89 2.14
CA ALA A 158 3.78 15.17 3.28
C ALA A 158 3.63 16.68 3.57
N GLU A 159 4.62 17.48 3.19
CA GLU A 159 4.63 18.93 3.34
C GLU A 159 4.00 19.65 2.12
N GLY A 160 3.66 18.90 1.06
CA GLY A 160 3.03 19.44 -0.13
C GLY A 160 1.57 19.82 0.07
N ASP A 161 1.11 20.78 -0.73
CA ASP A 161 -0.32 21.09 -0.75
C ASP A 161 -1.10 19.97 -1.44
N VAL A 162 -2.12 19.47 -0.73
CA VAL A 162 -3.11 18.61 -1.36
C VAL A 162 -3.86 19.48 -2.36
N GLN A 163 -3.63 19.27 -3.65
CA GLN A 163 -4.48 19.90 -4.66
C GLN A 163 -5.92 19.48 -4.38
N GLN A 164 -6.69 20.42 -3.84
CA GLN A 164 -8.11 20.25 -3.56
C GLN A 164 -8.82 19.97 -4.88
N GLY A 165 -9.42 18.79 -5.03
CA GLY A 165 -10.26 18.55 -6.21
C GLY A 165 -10.53 17.08 -6.53
N LYS A 166 -9.67 16.13 -6.20
CA LYS A 166 -9.95 14.71 -6.46
C LYS A 166 -9.93 13.92 -5.17
N THR A 167 -11.04 13.28 -4.87
CA THR A 167 -11.14 12.35 -3.74
C THR A 167 -10.34 11.10 -4.07
N PRO A 168 -9.33 10.73 -3.26
CA PRO A 168 -8.51 9.57 -3.53
C PRO A 168 -9.32 8.27 -3.36
N TYR A 169 -9.07 7.32 -4.24
CA TYR A 169 -9.61 5.96 -4.14
C TYR A 169 -8.62 5.01 -3.43
N PHE A 170 -7.34 5.22 -3.65
CA PHE A 170 -6.24 4.50 -3.02
C PHE A 170 -5.23 5.50 -2.47
N VAL A 171 -4.79 5.26 -1.24
CA VAL A 171 -3.71 6.03 -0.61
C VAL A 171 -2.72 5.06 0.02
N LEU A 172 -1.45 5.22 -0.34
CA LEU A 172 -0.34 4.61 0.38
C LEU A 172 0.43 5.71 1.10
N ILE A 173 0.69 5.51 2.38
CA ILE A 173 1.50 6.38 3.22
C ILE A 173 2.77 5.64 3.59
N ASP A 174 3.90 6.21 3.18
CA ASP A 174 5.22 5.67 3.50
C ASP A 174 5.84 6.40 4.68
N GLU A 175 6.41 5.63 5.61
CA GLU A 175 7.14 6.08 6.80
C GLU A 175 6.39 7.13 7.65
N LEU A 176 5.12 6.86 7.99
CA LEU A 176 4.26 7.77 8.77
C LEU A 176 4.91 8.29 10.07
N HIS A 177 5.83 7.53 10.66
CA HIS A 177 6.48 7.88 11.93
C HIS A 177 7.40 9.13 11.85
N VAL A 178 7.82 9.54 10.64
CA VAL A 178 8.63 10.75 10.43
C VAL A 178 7.82 11.97 9.97
N TRP A 179 6.50 11.83 9.80
CA TRP A 179 5.66 12.95 9.36
C TRP A 179 5.50 13.99 10.48
N LYS A 180 5.87 15.24 10.17
CA LYS A 180 5.80 16.35 11.11
C LYS A 180 4.41 17.00 11.18
N SER A 181 3.67 17.00 10.06
CA SER A 181 2.38 17.66 9.93
C SER A 181 1.23 16.66 9.83
N ARG A 182 0.14 16.95 10.54
CA ARG A 182 -1.11 16.19 10.45
C ARG A 182 -2.05 16.67 9.33
N LYS A 183 -1.71 17.77 8.63
CA LYS A 183 -2.59 18.40 7.63
C LYS A 183 -2.92 17.43 6.51
N LEU A 184 -1.88 16.90 5.85
CA LEU A 184 -2.05 15.95 4.75
C LEU A 184 -2.72 14.64 5.22
N TRP A 185 -2.28 14.09 6.35
CA TRP A 185 -2.88 12.90 6.95
C TRP A 185 -4.41 13.04 7.13
N ARG A 186 -4.88 14.13 7.74
CA ARG A 186 -6.31 14.39 7.95
C ARG A 186 -7.05 14.54 6.63
N ALA A 187 -6.47 15.24 5.67
CA ALA A 187 -7.06 15.46 4.35
C ALA A 187 -7.23 14.13 3.59
N LEU A 188 -6.22 13.26 3.59
CA LEU A 188 -6.27 11.96 2.92
C LEU A 188 -7.29 11.02 3.60
N LYS A 189 -7.26 10.92 4.93
CA LYS A 189 -8.25 10.10 5.67
C LYS A 189 -9.68 10.55 5.41
N SER A 190 -9.97 11.85 5.50
CA SER A 190 -11.33 12.36 5.24
C SER A 190 -11.75 12.22 3.79
N GLY A 191 -10.82 12.33 2.84
CA GLY A 191 -11.06 12.06 1.43
C GLY A 191 -11.55 10.63 1.18
N LEU A 192 -10.87 9.65 1.75
CA LEU A 192 -11.21 8.23 1.60
C LEU A 192 -12.60 7.86 2.12
N LEU A 193 -13.14 8.59 3.09
CA LEU A 193 -14.48 8.33 3.63
C LEU A 193 -15.61 8.68 2.65
N LYS A 194 -15.34 9.50 1.63
CA LYS A 194 -16.34 9.98 0.66
C LYS A 194 -16.63 9.00 -0.48
N VAL A 195 -15.79 7.99 -0.66
CA VAL A 195 -15.88 7.03 -1.75
C VAL A 195 -15.97 5.60 -1.19
N PRO A 196 -16.88 4.76 -1.70
CA PRO A 196 -16.92 3.36 -1.30
C PRO A 196 -15.70 2.59 -1.82
N ASN A 197 -15.38 1.49 -1.15
CA ASN A 197 -14.31 0.56 -1.55
C ASN A 197 -12.88 1.14 -1.62
N THR A 198 -12.63 2.28 -0.99
CA THR A 198 -11.29 2.87 -0.87
C THR A 198 -10.33 1.99 -0.07
N LEU A 199 -9.04 2.17 -0.25
CA LEU A 199 -8.00 1.51 0.52
C LEU A 199 -6.95 2.53 0.99
N LEU A 200 -6.73 2.55 2.31
CA LEU A 200 -5.58 3.20 2.94
C LEU A 200 -4.55 2.14 3.31
N VAL A 201 -3.33 2.31 2.86
CA VAL A 201 -2.20 1.47 3.25
C VAL A 201 -1.15 2.33 3.92
N ILE A 202 -0.75 1.98 5.13
CA ILE A 202 0.33 2.61 5.87
C ILE A 202 1.47 1.60 5.94
N ILE A 203 2.62 1.95 5.39
CA ILE A 203 3.82 1.11 5.46
C ILE A 203 4.90 1.89 6.21
N THR A 204 5.45 1.31 7.26
CA THR A 204 6.42 2.01 8.10
C THR A 204 7.44 1.06 8.75
N THR A 205 8.51 1.61 9.25
CA THR A 205 9.38 0.97 10.24
C THR A 205 8.94 1.36 11.65
N ALA A 206 9.50 0.70 12.66
CA ALA A 206 9.33 1.14 14.04
C ALA A 206 9.92 2.55 14.20
N GLY A 207 9.11 3.49 14.65
CA GLY A 207 9.49 4.87 14.94
C GLY A 207 10.15 5.02 16.33
N ARG A 208 10.61 6.24 16.62
CA ARG A 208 11.08 6.63 17.97
C ARG A 208 10.13 7.63 18.58
N GLY A 209 9.98 7.55 19.92
CA GLY A 209 9.13 8.46 20.69
C GLY A 209 7.64 8.10 20.61
N GLN A 210 6.86 8.67 21.53
CA GLN A 210 5.43 8.37 21.68
C GLN A 210 4.52 9.55 21.30
N ASP A 211 5.07 10.74 21.10
CA ASP A 211 4.37 11.98 20.78
C ASP A 211 4.35 12.26 19.28
N ASN A 212 3.98 11.27 18.48
CA ASN A 212 3.90 11.43 17.04
C ASN A 212 2.79 10.59 16.42
N LEU A 213 2.41 10.98 15.20
CA LEU A 213 1.32 10.34 14.45
C LEU A 213 1.56 8.85 14.20
N GLY A 214 2.82 8.46 13.96
CA GLY A 214 3.18 7.05 13.73
C GLY A 214 2.92 6.19 14.97
N TYR A 215 3.22 6.71 16.16
CA TYR A 215 2.94 6.00 17.42
C TYR A 215 1.43 5.89 17.72
N GLU A 216 0.65 6.91 17.40
CA GLU A 216 -0.81 6.85 17.54
C GLU A 216 -1.42 5.74 16.68
N GLU A 217 -1.03 5.68 15.39
CA GLU A 217 -1.50 4.63 14.49
C GLU A 217 -0.95 3.25 14.88
N TYR A 218 0.30 3.16 15.33
CA TYR A 218 0.87 1.92 15.88
C TYR A 218 0.07 1.42 17.07
N SER A 219 -0.24 2.31 18.03
CA SER A 219 -0.99 1.96 19.25
C SER A 219 -2.39 1.44 18.90
N TYR A 220 -3.06 2.09 17.94
CA TYR A 220 -4.35 1.62 17.46
C TYR A 220 -4.23 0.25 16.76
N ALA A 221 -3.26 0.11 15.85
CA ALA A 221 -3.00 -1.14 15.15
C ALA A 221 -2.71 -2.30 16.11
N ARG A 222 -1.95 -2.04 17.18
CA ARG A 222 -1.64 -3.02 18.20
C ARG A 222 -2.89 -3.46 18.99
N LYS A 223 -3.75 -2.52 19.36
CA LYS A 223 -5.03 -2.84 20.03
C LYS A 223 -5.94 -3.70 19.16
N VAL A 224 -5.98 -3.45 17.86
CA VAL A 224 -6.72 -4.31 16.93
C VAL A 224 -6.05 -5.69 16.82
N ALA A 225 -4.72 -5.74 16.72
CA ALA A 225 -3.98 -7.01 16.62
C ALA A 225 -4.12 -7.90 17.86
N THR A 226 -4.24 -7.29 19.06
CA THR A 226 -4.44 -8.03 20.33
C THR A 226 -5.89 -8.34 20.64
N GLY A 227 -6.84 -7.87 19.81
CA GLY A 227 -8.28 -8.04 20.04
C GLY A 227 -8.90 -7.11 21.09
N GLU A 228 -8.14 -6.13 21.59
CA GLU A 228 -8.69 -5.09 22.49
C GLU A 228 -9.72 -4.22 21.75
N ILE A 229 -9.50 -3.99 20.45
CA ILE A 229 -10.45 -3.33 19.55
C ILE A 229 -10.85 -4.29 18.44
N VAL A 230 -12.14 -4.48 18.24
CA VAL A 230 -12.68 -5.27 17.13
C VAL A 230 -12.97 -4.34 15.95
N ASN A 231 -12.14 -4.42 14.90
CA ASN A 231 -12.33 -3.68 13.66
C ASN A 231 -12.00 -4.56 12.45
N PRO A 232 -12.98 -5.25 11.86
CA PRO A 232 -12.75 -6.18 10.75
C PRO A 232 -12.31 -5.50 9.45
N SER A 233 -12.46 -4.18 9.32
CA SER A 233 -12.01 -3.41 8.16
C SER A 233 -10.57 -2.90 8.29
N TYR A 234 -9.94 -3.08 9.45
CA TYR A 234 -8.57 -2.68 9.73
C TYR A 234 -7.67 -3.89 9.84
N LEU A 235 -6.63 -3.99 9.00
CA LEU A 235 -5.69 -5.10 8.98
C LEU A 235 -4.33 -4.66 9.57
N PRO A 236 -4.03 -5.00 10.83
CA PRO A 236 -2.71 -4.77 11.41
C PRO A 236 -1.74 -5.88 11.02
N ILE A 237 -0.54 -5.49 10.56
CA ILE A 237 0.57 -6.39 10.25
C ILE A 237 1.82 -5.81 10.92
N ILE A 238 2.14 -6.32 12.11
CA ILE A 238 3.18 -5.75 12.97
C ILE A 238 4.27 -6.80 13.19
N PHE A 239 5.48 -6.49 12.77
CA PHE A 239 6.67 -7.28 13.04
C PHE A 239 7.48 -6.59 14.13
N GLU A 240 7.48 -7.18 15.30
CA GLU A 240 8.25 -6.73 16.47
C GLU A 240 9.34 -7.76 16.82
N PRO A 241 10.51 -7.32 17.31
CA PRO A 241 11.47 -8.27 17.85
C PRO A 241 10.87 -8.99 19.08
N PRO A 242 11.28 -10.22 19.34
CA PRO A 242 10.89 -10.88 20.59
C PRO A 242 11.33 -10.08 21.82
N ALA A 243 10.51 -10.04 22.86
CA ALA A 243 10.76 -9.26 24.10
C ALA A 243 12.07 -9.61 24.85
N LYS A 244 12.83 -10.60 24.38
CA LYS A 244 14.12 -11.01 24.95
C LYS A 244 15.34 -10.35 24.29
N PHE A 245 15.15 -9.37 23.42
CA PHE A 245 16.23 -8.60 22.78
C PHE A 245 16.37 -7.17 23.35
N ASP A 246 15.80 -6.90 24.52
CA ASP A 246 16.02 -5.68 25.30
C ASP A 246 17.33 -5.79 26.12
#